data_c323bdbc1e40c73a164a76e32e53a184
#
_entry.id   c323bdbc1e40c73a164a76e32e53a184
#
_cell.length_a   1.000
_cell.length_b   1.000
_cell.length_c   1.000
_cell.angle_alpha   90.00
_cell.angle_beta   90.00
_cell.angle_gamma   90.00
#
_symmetry.space_group_name_H-M   'P 1'
#
loop_
_entity.id
_entity.type
_entity.pdbx_description
1 polymer ?
#
loop_
_entity_poly.entity_id
_entity_poly.type
_entity_poly.pdbx_seq_one_letter_code
_entity_poly.pdbx_strand_id
1 'polypeptide(L)'
;EAGKIGYPVLIKAVAGGGGKGMRRVDDAKDFAAALEGAQREGQSSFGDARVLIEKYVTRPRHIEMQVFGDSHGNVVHLFERDCSLQRRHQKVIEEATAPGMPEAMRKAMGEAAVKAAKAVGYVGAGTIEFIADASEGLKADRFWFMEMNTRLQVEHPVTEAITGYDLVEWQLRVASGEKLPATQSDIHAKGHAVEARLYAEDPQKGFLPSIGTLERLSIPEGEVRVDTGVREGDTISPFYDPMIAKVIAYAGTREAAIAKLADALSASQIAGLRTNNAFLIRCLRHPDFIAGNIDTGFIGRHESDLVPALQISKDVLSAAAGQVLREYAAPSDDPWSTQDSFRLAGFAEQAAEFVVDDKRVAVPYTQTHADTVRLSNGDIAVMEHGETFTVRPYDPFIAAESAGAASDRVTTPMPGKIIQLLVKPGEAVKKGQPLAVLEAMKMEHTLSAPADAKVASVEVSQGDQVNDGAIVVRFETAKAAAE
;
A
#
# COMPACT_ATOMS: atom_id res chain seq x y z
N GLU A 1 -11.83 36.23 -0.45
CA GLU A 1 -12.44 35.17 0.37
C GLU A 1 -11.37 34.41 1.18
N ALA A 2 -10.24 33.96 0.57
CA ALA A 2 -9.19 33.22 1.28
C ALA A 2 -8.68 33.91 2.54
N GLY A 3 -8.51 35.26 2.50
CA GLY A 3 -8.12 36.03 3.68
C GLY A 3 -9.17 36.08 4.80
N LYS A 4 -10.46 35.87 4.50
CA LYS A 4 -11.52 35.76 5.51
C LYS A 4 -11.56 34.38 6.15
N ILE A 5 -11.25 33.34 5.38
CA ILE A 5 -11.17 31.94 5.85
C ILE A 5 -9.93 31.76 6.75
N GLY A 6 -8.85 32.50 6.47
CA GLY A 6 -7.57 32.41 7.15
C GLY A 6 -6.70 31.25 6.65
N TYR A 7 -5.44 31.57 6.38
CA TYR A 7 -4.45 30.57 5.93
C TYR A 7 -4.10 29.55 7.04
N PRO A 8 -3.68 28.32 6.68
CA PRO A 8 -3.64 27.77 5.33
C PRO A 8 -5.04 27.50 4.75
N VAL A 9 -5.15 27.59 3.42
CA VAL A 9 -6.36 27.26 2.68
C VAL A 9 -6.09 26.18 1.64
N LEU A 10 -7.15 25.48 1.23
CA LEU A 10 -7.15 24.51 0.14
C LEU A 10 -7.95 25.05 -1.04
N ILE A 11 -7.33 25.12 -2.22
CA ILE A 11 -8.01 25.36 -3.47
C ILE A 11 -8.33 24.01 -4.09
N LYS A 12 -9.60 23.79 -4.48
CA LYS A 12 -10.12 22.50 -4.95
C LYS A 12 -10.95 22.69 -6.20
N ALA A 13 -10.70 21.91 -7.25
CA ALA A 13 -11.54 21.92 -8.45
C ALA A 13 -12.95 21.42 -8.11
N VAL A 14 -14.00 22.13 -8.58
CA VAL A 14 -15.41 21.79 -8.29
C VAL A 14 -15.78 20.42 -8.86
N ALA A 15 -15.30 20.10 -10.06
CA ALA A 15 -15.54 18.82 -10.72
C ALA A 15 -14.48 17.76 -10.34
N GLY A 16 -13.54 18.11 -9.46
CA GLY A 16 -12.44 17.23 -9.06
C GLY A 16 -12.85 16.16 -8.06
N GLY A 17 -12.13 15.03 -8.05
CA GLY A 17 -12.28 13.93 -7.10
C GLY A 17 -10.95 13.21 -6.90
N GLY A 18 -10.85 12.41 -5.81
CA GLY A 18 -9.65 11.62 -5.55
C GLY A 18 -8.35 12.42 -5.36
N GLY A 19 -8.44 13.66 -4.88
CA GLY A 19 -7.26 14.52 -4.62
C GLY A 19 -6.72 15.28 -5.84
N LYS A 20 -7.22 15.05 -7.06
CA LYS A 20 -6.82 15.78 -8.27
C LYS A 20 -7.41 17.20 -8.26
N GLY A 21 -6.61 18.19 -8.70
CA GLY A 21 -7.02 19.59 -8.75
C GLY A 21 -7.06 20.28 -7.38
N MET A 22 -6.38 19.72 -6.35
CA MET A 22 -6.24 20.31 -5.03
C MET A 22 -4.87 20.96 -4.83
N ARG A 23 -4.85 22.17 -4.26
CA ARG A 23 -3.62 22.91 -3.96
C ARG A 23 -3.72 23.56 -2.59
N ARG A 24 -2.84 23.16 -1.69
CA ARG A 24 -2.65 23.81 -0.39
C ARG A 24 -1.89 25.14 -0.60
N VAL A 25 -2.35 26.16 0.11
CA VAL A 25 -1.73 27.49 0.12
C VAL A 25 -1.54 27.93 1.56
N ASP A 26 -0.29 28.06 1.97
CA ASP A 26 0.07 28.40 3.34
C ASP A 26 0.15 29.93 3.55
N ASP A 27 0.45 30.70 2.50
CA ASP A 27 0.66 32.14 2.54
C ASP A 27 -0.10 32.85 1.41
N ALA A 28 -0.60 34.06 1.68
CA ALA A 28 -1.35 34.88 0.73
C ALA A 28 -0.56 35.20 -0.55
N LYS A 29 0.75 35.30 -0.48
CA LYS A 29 1.63 35.60 -1.62
C LYS A 29 1.59 34.52 -2.71
N ASP A 30 1.37 33.25 -2.30
CA ASP A 30 1.41 32.08 -3.20
C ASP A 30 0.02 31.77 -3.78
N PHE A 31 -1.04 32.46 -3.30
CA PHE A 31 -2.42 32.15 -3.64
C PHE A 31 -2.73 32.29 -5.15
N ALA A 32 -2.27 33.35 -5.79
CA ALA A 32 -2.59 33.62 -7.19
C ALA A 32 -2.03 32.52 -8.12
N ALA A 33 -0.77 32.14 -7.93
CA ALA A 33 -0.12 31.10 -8.72
C ALA A 33 -0.77 29.72 -8.49
N ALA A 34 -1.13 29.40 -7.24
CA ALA A 34 -1.82 28.17 -6.88
C ALA A 34 -3.22 28.11 -7.47
N LEU A 35 -3.97 29.23 -7.48
CA LEU A 35 -5.30 29.35 -8.08
C LEU A 35 -5.26 29.08 -9.59
N GLU A 36 -4.37 29.76 -10.32
CA GLU A 36 -4.20 29.53 -11.76
C GLU A 36 -3.82 28.09 -12.08
N GLY A 37 -2.94 27.48 -11.24
CA GLY A 37 -2.56 26.09 -11.38
C GLY A 37 -3.74 25.14 -11.20
N ALA A 38 -4.56 25.34 -10.16
CA ALA A 38 -5.74 24.52 -9.90
C ALA A 38 -6.81 24.67 -11.01
N GLN A 39 -6.99 25.88 -11.52
CA GLN A 39 -7.92 26.14 -12.62
C GLN A 39 -7.47 25.47 -13.93
N ARG A 40 -6.18 25.54 -14.28
CA ARG A 40 -5.63 24.85 -15.47
C ARG A 40 -5.81 23.33 -15.36
N GLU A 41 -5.50 22.77 -14.19
CA GLU A 41 -5.65 21.33 -13.93
C GLU A 41 -7.12 20.91 -13.97
N GLY A 42 -8.02 21.69 -13.36
CA GLY A 42 -9.47 21.47 -13.42
C GLY A 42 -9.99 21.47 -14.84
N GLN A 43 -9.58 22.44 -15.65
CA GLN A 43 -9.97 22.53 -17.06
C GLN A 43 -9.45 21.36 -17.90
N SER A 44 -8.19 20.96 -17.70
CA SER A 44 -7.58 19.88 -18.49
C SER A 44 -8.07 18.49 -18.11
N SER A 45 -8.32 18.24 -16.82
CA SER A 45 -8.69 16.92 -16.31
C SER A 45 -10.20 16.67 -16.26
N PHE A 46 -11.00 17.74 -16.07
CA PHE A 46 -12.45 17.62 -15.84
C PHE A 46 -13.30 18.48 -16.76
N GLY A 47 -12.68 19.32 -17.60
CA GLY A 47 -13.40 20.27 -18.48
C GLY A 47 -14.02 21.45 -17.73
N ASP A 48 -13.70 21.68 -16.45
CA ASP A 48 -14.26 22.73 -15.61
C ASP A 48 -13.16 23.44 -14.80
N ALA A 49 -12.97 24.74 -15.04
CA ALA A 49 -11.97 25.55 -14.33
C ALA A 49 -12.48 26.14 -13.01
N ARG A 50 -13.73 25.89 -12.61
CA ARG A 50 -14.27 26.42 -11.36
C ARG A 50 -13.60 25.76 -10.16
N VAL A 51 -13.32 26.56 -9.12
CA VAL A 51 -12.68 26.10 -7.89
C VAL A 51 -13.47 26.55 -6.66
N LEU A 52 -13.31 25.78 -5.59
CA LEU A 52 -13.71 26.11 -4.22
C LEU A 52 -12.49 26.48 -3.42
N ILE A 53 -12.68 27.29 -2.37
CA ILE A 53 -11.64 27.59 -1.39
C ILE A 53 -12.17 27.15 -0.03
N GLU A 54 -11.41 26.26 0.61
CA GLU A 54 -11.76 25.68 1.90
C GLU A 54 -10.67 25.98 2.94
N LYS A 55 -11.05 25.99 4.23
CA LYS A 55 -10.08 26.00 5.32
C LYS A 55 -9.26 24.70 5.28
N TYR A 56 -7.94 24.81 5.30
CA TYR A 56 -7.10 23.64 5.45
C TYR A 56 -6.94 23.28 6.92
N VAL A 57 -7.30 22.06 7.28
CA VAL A 57 -7.12 21.51 8.63
C VAL A 57 -5.72 20.92 8.72
N THR A 58 -4.90 21.40 9.66
CA THR A 58 -3.46 21.06 9.75
C THR A 58 -3.20 19.70 10.40
N ARG A 59 -4.09 19.23 11.26
CA ARG A 59 -4.07 17.88 11.86
C ARG A 59 -5.40 17.17 11.63
N PRO A 60 -5.71 16.81 10.39
CA PRO A 60 -7.00 16.24 10.05
C PRO A 60 -7.06 14.76 10.41
N ARG A 61 -8.18 14.36 10.98
CA ARG A 61 -8.60 12.96 10.99
C ARG A 61 -9.69 12.74 9.95
N HIS A 62 -9.57 11.64 9.22
CA HIS A 62 -10.58 11.19 8.28
C HIS A 62 -11.50 10.23 9.00
N ILE A 63 -12.67 10.71 9.37
CA ILE A 63 -13.68 9.94 10.08
C ILE A 63 -14.91 9.83 9.19
N GLU A 64 -15.49 8.66 9.13
CA GLU A 64 -16.64 8.39 8.27
C GLU A 64 -17.73 7.64 9.01
N MET A 65 -19.00 7.93 8.68
CA MET A 65 -20.16 7.29 9.27
C MET A 65 -20.79 6.32 8.27
N GLN A 66 -20.87 5.04 8.64
CA GLN A 66 -21.64 4.07 7.87
C GLN A 66 -23.12 4.39 7.99
N VAL A 67 -23.79 4.65 6.88
CA VAL A 67 -25.27 4.80 6.82
C VAL A 67 -25.89 3.68 6.01
N PHE A 68 -27.15 3.41 6.31
CA PHE A 68 -27.97 2.49 5.55
C PHE A 68 -29.39 3.00 5.46
N GLY A 69 -29.96 3.04 4.24
CA GLY A 69 -31.33 3.47 3.98
C GLY A 69 -32.15 2.38 3.31
N ASP A 70 -33.48 2.38 3.52
CA ASP A 70 -34.42 1.53 2.80
C ASP A 70 -35.40 2.34 1.94
N SER A 71 -36.16 1.65 1.09
CA SER A 71 -37.17 2.26 0.22
C SER A 71 -38.42 2.76 0.98
N HIS A 72 -38.51 2.51 2.29
CA HIS A 72 -39.60 2.93 3.17
C HIS A 72 -39.30 4.23 3.92
N GLY A 73 -38.13 4.86 3.66
CA GLY A 73 -37.71 6.11 4.28
C GLY A 73 -36.98 5.96 5.61
N ASN A 74 -36.70 4.73 6.05
CA ASN A 74 -35.88 4.51 7.22
C ASN A 74 -34.38 4.69 6.84
N VAL A 75 -33.64 5.37 7.70
CA VAL A 75 -32.19 5.54 7.58
C VAL A 75 -31.59 5.43 8.97
N VAL A 76 -30.57 4.60 9.09
CA VAL A 76 -29.77 4.41 10.32
C VAL A 76 -28.29 4.67 10.04
N HIS A 77 -27.51 4.91 11.11
CA HIS A 77 -26.05 4.82 11.05
C HIS A 77 -25.54 3.63 11.89
N LEU A 78 -24.41 3.06 11.46
CA LEU A 78 -23.79 1.91 12.12
C LEU A 78 -22.40 2.30 12.67
N PHE A 79 -22.33 3.41 13.37
CA PHE A 79 -21.12 3.99 13.94
C PHE A 79 -20.08 4.46 12.91
N GLU A 80 -19.01 5.02 13.45
CA GLU A 80 -17.92 5.58 12.67
C GLU A 80 -16.78 4.58 12.46
N ARG A 81 -16.01 4.88 11.41
CA ARG A 81 -14.66 4.35 11.17
C ARG A 81 -13.67 5.50 11.15
N ASP A 82 -12.46 5.25 11.59
CA ASP A 82 -11.31 6.12 11.36
C ASP A 82 -10.46 5.57 10.23
N CYS A 83 -10.27 6.38 9.21
CA CYS A 83 -9.49 6.06 8.01
C CYS A 83 -8.30 7.02 7.84
N SER A 84 -7.78 7.56 8.95
CA SER A 84 -6.72 8.56 8.93
C SER A 84 -5.38 7.98 8.49
N LEU A 85 -5.14 6.68 8.69
CA LEU A 85 -3.92 6.04 8.21
C LEU A 85 -4.02 5.80 6.70
N GLN A 86 -3.53 6.77 5.95
CA GLN A 86 -3.61 6.78 4.49
C GLN A 86 -2.32 7.30 3.87
N ARG A 87 -2.02 6.83 2.67
CA ARG A 87 -0.89 7.26 1.86
C ARG A 87 -1.40 7.84 0.54
N ARG A 88 -1.09 9.12 0.28
CA ARG A 88 -1.55 9.79 -0.96
C ARG A 88 -3.06 9.60 -1.20
N HIS A 89 -3.87 9.74 -0.14
CA HIS A 89 -5.32 9.55 -0.11
C HIS A 89 -5.81 8.08 -0.26
N GLN A 90 -4.91 7.11 -0.34
CA GLN A 90 -5.25 5.68 -0.29
C GLN A 90 -5.28 5.23 1.17
N LYS A 91 -6.41 4.73 1.64
CA LYS A 91 -6.57 4.15 2.97
C LYS A 91 -5.70 2.90 3.09
N VAL A 92 -5.04 2.71 4.22
CA VAL A 92 -4.08 1.62 4.47
C VAL A 92 -4.46 0.80 5.68
N ILE A 93 -4.85 1.48 6.78
CA ILE A 93 -5.40 0.87 8.00
C ILE A 93 -6.65 1.64 8.38
N GLU A 94 -7.72 0.92 8.65
CA GLU A 94 -9.00 1.44 9.11
C GLU A 94 -9.38 0.82 10.44
N GLU A 95 -10.03 1.58 11.30
CA GLU A 95 -10.48 1.08 12.59
C GLU A 95 -11.89 1.55 12.96
N ALA A 96 -12.62 0.72 13.68
CA ALA A 96 -13.89 1.00 14.30
C ALA A 96 -13.85 0.52 15.77
N THR A 97 -14.17 1.39 16.70
CA THR A 97 -14.55 2.80 16.62
C THR A 97 -13.32 3.70 16.59
N ALA A 98 -13.52 4.98 16.18
CA ALA A 98 -12.41 5.96 16.11
C ALA A 98 -11.81 6.20 17.51
N PRO A 99 -10.46 6.09 17.67
CA PRO A 99 -9.82 6.30 18.96
C PRO A 99 -9.98 7.75 19.45
N GLY A 100 -10.27 7.88 20.75
CA GLY A 100 -10.45 9.18 21.38
C GLY A 100 -11.70 9.96 20.93
N MET A 101 -12.65 9.32 20.26
CA MET A 101 -13.91 9.95 19.83
C MET A 101 -14.83 10.21 21.04
N PRO A 102 -15.14 11.49 21.39
CA PRO A 102 -16.12 11.79 22.41
C PRO A 102 -17.53 11.35 21.98
N GLU A 103 -18.34 10.87 22.94
CA GLU A 103 -19.71 10.42 22.66
C GLU A 103 -20.59 11.54 22.06
N ALA A 104 -20.41 12.78 22.52
CA ALA A 104 -21.09 13.95 21.97
C ALA A 104 -20.77 14.16 20.48
N MET A 105 -19.50 13.94 20.06
CA MET A 105 -19.10 14.04 18.67
C MET A 105 -19.68 12.89 17.83
N ARG A 106 -19.59 11.66 18.33
CA ARG A 106 -20.18 10.47 17.68
C ARG A 106 -21.65 10.67 17.39
N LYS A 107 -22.41 11.14 18.39
CA LYS A 107 -23.83 11.45 18.23
C LYS A 107 -24.08 12.54 17.19
N ALA A 108 -23.35 13.66 17.26
CA ALA A 108 -23.51 14.77 16.31
C ALA A 108 -23.20 14.35 14.86
N MET A 109 -22.12 13.57 14.66
CA MET A 109 -21.76 13.05 13.34
C MET A 109 -22.79 12.03 12.83
N GLY A 110 -23.27 11.12 13.68
CA GLY A 110 -24.32 10.17 13.33
C GLY A 110 -25.62 10.84 12.91
N GLU A 111 -26.08 11.85 13.66
CA GLU A 111 -27.26 12.65 13.32
C GLU A 111 -27.06 13.41 12.00
N ALA A 112 -25.90 14.00 11.79
CA ALA A 112 -25.55 14.70 10.54
C ALA A 112 -25.56 13.73 9.35
N ALA A 113 -24.99 12.54 9.50
CA ALA A 113 -24.92 11.52 8.46
C ALA A 113 -26.32 11.00 8.08
N VAL A 114 -27.16 10.68 9.06
CA VAL A 114 -28.54 10.25 8.82
C VAL A 114 -29.35 11.36 8.15
N LYS A 115 -29.17 12.62 8.59
CA LYS A 115 -29.84 13.78 7.97
C LYS A 115 -29.43 13.96 6.51
N ALA A 116 -28.13 13.84 6.21
CA ALA A 116 -27.62 13.96 4.85
C ALA A 116 -28.18 12.85 3.93
N ALA A 117 -28.16 11.59 4.37
CA ALA A 117 -28.72 10.47 3.61
C ALA A 117 -30.23 10.61 3.37
N LYS A 118 -31.00 11.04 4.39
CA LYS A 118 -32.44 11.30 4.26
C LYS A 118 -32.75 12.44 3.28
N ALA A 119 -31.92 13.50 3.27
CA ALA A 119 -32.14 14.67 2.41
C ALA A 119 -32.09 14.33 0.91
N VAL A 120 -31.33 13.29 0.53
CA VAL A 120 -31.21 12.82 -0.85
C VAL A 120 -32.04 11.56 -1.12
N GLY A 121 -32.85 11.10 -0.16
CA GLY A 121 -33.66 9.88 -0.31
C GLY A 121 -32.80 8.63 -0.56
N TYR A 122 -31.66 8.51 0.12
CA TYR A 122 -30.68 7.46 -0.14
C TYR A 122 -31.20 6.07 0.27
N VAL A 123 -31.00 5.07 -0.60
CA VAL A 123 -31.35 3.67 -0.37
C VAL A 123 -30.12 2.79 -0.58
N GLY A 124 -29.85 1.86 0.33
CA GLY A 124 -28.70 0.96 0.33
C GLY A 124 -27.61 1.38 1.32
N ALA A 125 -26.46 0.69 1.21
CA ALA A 125 -25.26 1.00 1.99
C ALA A 125 -24.57 2.25 1.45
N GLY A 126 -24.26 3.20 2.32
CA GLY A 126 -23.51 4.40 1.98
C GLY A 126 -22.65 4.87 3.14
N THR A 127 -21.75 5.77 2.86
CA THR A 127 -20.84 6.33 3.87
C THR A 127 -20.78 7.84 3.72
N ILE A 128 -20.90 8.54 4.83
CA ILE A 128 -20.70 9.99 4.90
C ILE A 128 -19.32 10.25 5.49
N GLU A 129 -18.44 10.85 4.69
CA GLU A 129 -17.08 11.17 5.08
C GLU A 129 -16.97 12.57 5.67
N PHE A 130 -16.21 12.67 6.76
CA PHE A 130 -15.94 13.92 7.47
C PHE A 130 -14.45 14.11 7.69
N ILE A 131 -14.01 15.36 7.61
CA ILE A 131 -12.73 15.79 8.14
C ILE A 131 -12.94 16.34 9.55
N ALA A 132 -12.16 15.87 10.51
CA ALA A 132 -12.17 16.33 11.89
C ALA A 132 -10.83 16.96 12.26
N ASP A 133 -10.86 18.09 12.94
CA ASP A 133 -9.64 18.75 13.47
C ASP A 133 -9.23 18.10 14.79
N ALA A 134 -8.07 17.44 14.80
CA ALA A 134 -7.48 16.80 15.98
C ALA A 134 -6.32 17.60 16.60
N SER A 135 -6.12 18.87 16.24
CA SER A 135 -5.03 19.69 16.76
C SER A 135 -5.07 19.85 18.29
N GLU A 136 -6.25 19.83 18.88
CA GLU A 136 -6.47 19.89 20.32
C GLU A 136 -7.33 18.71 20.83
N GLY A 137 -7.22 17.54 20.17
CA GLY A 137 -8.11 16.42 20.36
C GLY A 137 -9.43 16.58 19.60
N LEU A 138 -10.20 15.49 19.48
CA LEU A 138 -11.49 15.51 18.79
C LEU A 138 -12.53 16.27 19.61
N LYS A 139 -13.30 17.18 18.95
CA LYS A 139 -14.34 18.02 19.58
C LYS A 139 -15.62 17.98 18.76
N ALA A 140 -16.76 17.99 19.42
CA ALA A 140 -18.09 17.83 18.81
C ALA A 140 -18.47 18.94 17.82
N ASP A 141 -17.80 20.07 17.84
CA ASP A 141 -18.02 21.24 17.00
C ASP A 141 -16.92 21.44 15.92
N ARG A 142 -15.95 20.51 15.82
CA ARG A 142 -14.80 20.63 14.91
C ARG A 142 -14.74 19.47 13.92
N PHE A 143 -15.82 19.28 13.16
CA PHE A 143 -15.82 18.38 12.02
C PHE A 143 -16.64 18.98 10.88
N TRP A 144 -16.29 18.61 9.64
CA TRP A 144 -16.92 19.14 8.43
C TRP A 144 -17.18 18.00 7.46
N PHE A 145 -18.30 18.09 6.76
CA PHE A 145 -18.66 17.17 5.68
C PHE A 145 -17.65 17.26 4.54
N MET A 146 -17.25 16.13 4.00
CA MET A 146 -16.39 16.04 2.82
C MET A 146 -17.17 15.55 1.60
N GLU A 147 -17.66 14.34 1.66
CA GLU A 147 -18.41 13.72 0.57
C GLU A 147 -19.28 12.57 1.06
N MET A 148 -20.15 12.07 0.17
CA MET A 148 -20.91 10.85 0.38
C MET A 148 -20.48 9.81 -0.63
N ASN A 149 -20.06 8.65 -0.16
CA ASN A 149 -19.84 7.49 -0.98
C ASN A 149 -21.12 6.65 -1.08
N THR A 150 -21.72 6.63 -2.28
CA THR A 150 -22.99 5.97 -2.53
C THR A 150 -22.83 4.49 -2.90
N ARG A 151 -22.09 3.77 -2.09
CA ARG A 151 -21.74 2.35 -2.26
C ARG A 151 -21.29 1.76 -0.93
N LEU A 152 -21.28 0.43 -0.85
CA LEU A 152 -20.57 -0.26 0.21
C LEU A 152 -19.05 0.02 0.05
N GLN A 153 -18.35 0.29 1.13
CA GLN A 153 -16.93 0.55 1.11
C GLN A 153 -16.10 -0.71 1.41
N VAL A 154 -14.81 -0.68 1.04
CA VAL A 154 -13.86 -1.78 1.26
C VAL A 154 -13.76 -2.11 2.74
N GLU A 155 -13.75 -1.11 3.59
CA GLU A 155 -13.55 -1.15 5.04
C GLU A 155 -14.82 -1.47 5.87
N HIS A 156 -15.92 -1.89 5.22
CA HIS A 156 -17.15 -2.30 5.92
C HIS A 156 -16.96 -3.42 6.96
N PRO A 157 -15.98 -4.34 6.82
CA PRO A 157 -15.81 -5.44 7.77
C PRO A 157 -15.54 -4.99 9.21
N VAL A 158 -14.88 -3.84 9.43
CA VAL A 158 -14.67 -3.35 10.80
C VAL A 158 -16.00 -2.90 11.45
N THR A 159 -16.93 -2.36 10.65
CA THR A 159 -18.28 -2.03 11.11
C THR A 159 -19.08 -3.29 11.42
N GLU A 160 -19.02 -4.30 10.55
CA GLU A 160 -19.66 -5.60 10.78
C GLU A 160 -19.16 -6.24 12.07
N ALA A 161 -17.84 -6.21 12.30
CA ALA A 161 -17.21 -6.81 13.46
C ALA A 161 -17.67 -6.19 14.79
N ILE A 162 -17.87 -4.86 14.85
CA ILE A 162 -18.29 -4.19 16.09
C ILE A 162 -19.80 -4.19 16.29
N THR A 163 -20.60 -4.34 15.22
CA THR A 163 -22.06 -4.27 15.29
C THR A 163 -22.73 -5.64 15.24
N GLY A 164 -22.05 -6.65 14.66
CA GLY A 164 -22.58 -7.99 14.46
C GLY A 164 -23.58 -8.12 13.31
N TYR A 165 -23.73 -7.09 12.46
CA TYR A 165 -24.59 -7.13 11.28
C TYR A 165 -23.77 -7.41 10.01
N ASP A 166 -24.35 -8.17 9.07
CA ASP A 166 -23.84 -8.38 7.72
C ASP A 166 -24.41 -7.31 6.78
N LEU A 167 -23.57 -6.40 6.33
CA LEU A 167 -24.01 -5.27 5.48
C LEU A 167 -24.29 -5.71 4.04
N VAL A 168 -23.72 -6.81 3.58
CA VAL A 168 -24.04 -7.39 2.27
C VAL A 168 -25.41 -8.05 2.30
N GLU A 169 -25.71 -8.79 3.37
CA GLU A 169 -27.07 -9.31 3.60
C GLU A 169 -28.10 -8.17 3.63
N TRP A 170 -27.81 -7.07 4.33
CA TRP A 170 -28.67 -5.90 4.35
C TRP A 170 -28.90 -5.29 2.97
N GLN A 171 -27.86 -5.25 2.11
CA GLN A 171 -28.01 -4.77 0.73
C GLN A 171 -28.99 -5.66 -0.06
N LEU A 172 -28.91 -6.98 0.07
CA LEU A 172 -29.78 -7.92 -0.62
C LEU A 172 -31.24 -7.79 -0.11
N ARG A 173 -31.44 -7.70 1.20
CA ARG A 173 -32.77 -7.52 1.81
C ARG A 173 -33.43 -6.21 1.36
N VAL A 174 -32.71 -5.10 1.45
CA VAL A 174 -33.24 -3.78 1.05
C VAL A 174 -33.50 -3.73 -0.46
N ALA A 175 -32.64 -4.34 -1.28
CA ALA A 175 -32.84 -4.43 -2.72
C ALA A 175 -34.08 -5.29 -3.10
N SER A 176 -34.43 -6.26 -2.27
CA SER A 176 -35.69 -7.03 -2.43
C SER A 176 -36.94 -6.32 -1.91
N GLY A 177 -36.80 -5.09 -1.40
CA GLY A 177 -37.92 -4.26 -0.93
C GLY A 177 -38.24 -4.41 0.55
N GLU A 178 -37.41 -5.11 1.34
CA GLU A 178 -37.59 -5.24 2.77
C GLU A 178 -37.26 -3.92 3.51
N LYS A 179 -37.83 -3.76 4.70
CA LYS A 179 -37.36 -2.72 5.63
C LYS A 179 -36.00 -3.08 6.21
N LEU A 180 -35.31 -2.07 6.72
CA LEU A 180 -34.07 -2.29 7.48
C LEU A 180 -34.28 -3.33 8.59
N PRO A 181 -33.36 -4.30 8.76
CA PRO A 181 -33.47 -5.34 9.78
C PRO A 181 -33.41 -4.85 11.23
N ALA A 182 -32.92 -3.63 11.47
CA ALA A 182 -32.76 -3.03 12.78
C ALA A 182 -33.13 -1.54 12.77
N THR A 183 -33.62 -1.04 13.90
CA THR A 183 -33.80 0.40 14.15
C THR A 183 -32.55 0.99 14.75
N GLN A 184 -32.42 2.34 14.78
CA GLN A 184 -31.25 2.98 15.38
C GLN A 184 -31.02 2.60 16.85
N SER A 185 -32.08 2.33 17.60
CA SER A 185 -31.98 1.91 19.00
C SER A 185 -31.48 0.48 19.21
N ASP A 186 -31.53 -0.36 18.18
CA ASP A 186 -31.08 -1.75 18.25
C ASP A 186 -29.62 -1.90 17.90
N ILE A 187 -29.02 -0.86 17.25
CA ILE A 187 -27.65 -0.88 16.76
C ILE A 187 -26.70 -0.43 17.88
N HIS A 188 -25.85 -1.34 18.30
CA HIS A 188 -24.86 -1.10 19.36
C HIS A 188 -23.47 -1.50 18.89
N ALA A 189 -22.46 -0.69 19.22
CA ALA A 189 -21.07 -1.04 19.01
C ALA A 189 -20.52 -1.81 20.23
N LYS A 190 -19.79 -2.89 19.97
CA LYS A 190 -19.11 -3.69 21.01
C LYS A 190 -17.70 -4.01 20.57
N GLY A 191 -16.73 -3.84 21.48
CA GLY A 191 -15.31 -4.08 21.20
C GLY A 191 -14.72 -3.10 20.18
N HIS A 192 -13.62 -3.51 19.56
CA HIS A 192 -12.89 -2.75 18.54
C HIS A 192 -12.46 -3.67 17.40
N ALA A 193 -12.45 -3.13 16.20
CA ALA A 193 -11.97 -3.83 15.02
C ALA A 193 -10.95 -2.95 14.27
N VAL A 194 -9.92 -3.58 13.74
CA VAL A 194 -8.90 -2.94 12.90
C VAL A 194 -8.72 -3.78 11.65
N GLU A 195 -8.73 -3.12 10.49
CA GLU A 195 -8.49 -3.70 9.17
C GLU A 195 -7.17 -3.17 8.62
N ALA A 196 -6.40 -4.04 7.97
CA ALA A 196 -5.23 -3.65 7.19
C ALA A 196 -5.40 -4.13 5.75
N ARG A 197 -5.07 -3.25 4.80
CA ARG A 197 -5.09 -3.54 3.38
C ARG A 197 -3.74 -4.05 2.92
N LEU A 198 -3.65 -5.33 2.66
CA LEU A 198 -2.45 -5.97 2.11
C LEU A 198 -2.41 -5.75 0.60
N TYR A 199 -1.40 -5.02 0.14
CA TYR A 199 -1.17 -4.68 -1.25
C TYR A 199 0.11 -5.30 -1.81
N ALA A 200 0.08 -5.67 -3.08
CA ALA A 200 1.27 -5.97 -3.87
C ALA A 200 1.97 -4.67 -4.28
N GLU A 201 2.75 -4.09 -3.37
CA GLU A 201 3.46 -2.82 -3.51
C GLU A 201 4.88 -2.93 -2.92
N ASP A 202 5.84 -2.21 -3.49
CA ASP A 202 7.20 -2.13 -2.97
C ASP A 202 7.41 -0.82 -2.17
N PRO A 203 7.36 -0.87 -0.82
CA PRO A 203 7.59 0.31 0.01
C PRO A 203 8.95 0.96 -0.21
N GLN A 204 10.00 0.18 -0.49
CA GLN A 204 11.37 0.67 -0.74
C GLN A 204 11.48 1.50 -2.02
N LYS A 205 10.55 1.29 -2.96
CA LYS A 205 10.43 2.03 -4.21
C LYS A 205 9.27 3.02 -4.22
N GLY A 206 8.93 3.60 -3.07
CA GLY A 206 7.83 4.56 -2.95
C GLY A 206 6.45 3.95 -3.19
N PHE A 207 6.29 2.66 -2.85
CA PHE A 207 5.06 1.88 -3.01
C PHE A 207 4.64 1.68 -4.47
N LEU A 208 5.62 1.46 -5.34
CA LEU A 208 5.33 1.01 -6.70
C LEU A 208 4.58 -0.33 -6.67
N PRO A 209 3.53 -0.50 -7.49
CA PRO A 209 2.88 -1.79 -7.65
C PRO A 209 3.89 -2.87 -8.04
N SER A 210 3.79 -4.02 -7.37
CA SER A 210 4.60 -5.20 -7.65
C SER A 210 3.73 -6.23 -8.35
N ILE A 211 3.95 -6.43 -9.63
CA ILE A 211 3.23 -7.43 -10.43
C ILE A 211 4.01 -8.74 -10.43
N GLY A 212 3.31 -9.86 -10.56
CA GLY A 212 3.91 -11.18 -10.57
C GLY A 212 3.00 -12.24 -9.98
N THR A 213 3.54 -13.43 -9.79
CA THR A 213 2.82 -14.56 -9.21
C THR A 213 3.00 -14.61 -7.70
N LEU A 214 1.92 -14.83 -6.98
CA LEU A 214 1.92 -15.15 -5.54
C LEU A 214 2.40 -16.60 -5.36
N GLU A 215 3.71 -16.82 -5.35
CA GLU A 215 4.29 -18.17 -5.25
C GLU A 215 4.11 -18.78 -3.85
N ARG A 216 3.90 -17.92 -2.86
CA ARG A 216 3.47 -18.28 -1.52
C ARG A 216 2.47 -17.26 -1.01
N LEU A 217 1.32 -17.73 -0.55
CA LEU A 217 0.32 -16.91 0.15
C LEU A 217 -0.32 -17.74 1.26
N SER A 218 0.08 -17.49 2.49
CA SER A 218 -0.53 -18.09 3.68
C SER A 218 -0.72 -17.00 4.73
N ILE A 219 -1.97 -16.74 5.10
CA ILE A 219 -2.37 -15.82 6.17
C ILE A 219 -3.03 -16.69 7.25
N PRO A 220 -2.67 -16.55 8.55
CA PRO A 220 -3.25 -17.35 9.61
C PRO A 220 -4.77 -17.25 9.65
N GLU A 221 -5.45 -18.40 9.57
CA GLU A 221 -6.90 -18.50 9.66
C GLU A 221 -7.36 -18.71 11.12
N GLY A 222 -8.61 -18.33 11.42
CA GLY A 222 -9.27 -18.58 12.70
C GLY A 222 -9.11 -17.50 13.76
N GLU A 223 -8.03 -16.74 13.75
CA GLU A 223 -7.86 -15.61 14.68
C GLU A 223 -8.29 -14.28 14.07
N VAL A 224 -8.15 -14.11 12.77
CA VAL A 224 -8.53 -12.92 12.00
C VAL A 224 -9.47 -13.30 10.86
N ARG A 225 -10.28 -12.35 10.42
CA ARG A 225 -11.03 -12.48 9.17
C ARG A 225 -10.12 -12.07 8.02
N VAL A 226 -10.12 -12.85 6.95
CA VAL A 226 -9.37 -12.56 5.70
C VAL A 226 -10.35 -12.50 4.55
N ASP A 227 -10.50 -11.33 3.96
CA ASP A 227 -11.28 -11.12 2.74
C ASP A 227 -10.29 -10.99 1.57
N THR A 228 -10.24 -12.00 0.70
CA THR A 228 -9.32 -12.02 -0.44
C THR A 228 -10.03 -12.49 -1.71
N GLY A 229 -9.58 -11.98 -2.85
CA GLY A 229 -10.01 -12.42 -4.19
C GLY A 229 -8.95 -13.24 -4.92
N VAL A 230 -7.80 -13.51 -4.28
CA VAL A 230 -6.68 -14.24 -4.87
C VAL A 230 -6.19 -15.34 -3.92
N ARG A 231 -5.46 -16.31 -4.46
CA ARG A 231 -4.86 -17.41 -3.71
C ARG A 231 -3.42 -17.65 -4.15
N GLU A 232 -2.71 -18.52 -3.46
CA GLU A 232 -1.39 -18.99 -3.87
C GLU A 232 -1.43 -19.53 -5.31
N GLY A 233 -0.49 -19.12 -6.14
CA GLY A 233 -0.41 -19.42 -7.56
C GLY A 233 -1.08 -18.40 -8.48
N ASP A 234 -1.94 -17.50 -7.96
CA ASP A 234 -2.56 -16.47 -8.78
C ASP A 234 -1.58 -15.36 -9.14
N THR A 235 -1.83 -14.68 -10.25
CA THR A 235 -1.00 -13.56 -10.73
C THR A 235 -1.66 -12.22 -10.45
N ILE A 236 -0.91 -11.31 -9.80
CA ILE A 236 -1.28 -9.91 -9.66
C ILE A 236 -0.90 -9.19 -10.95
N SER A 237 -1.90 -8.64 -11.63
CA SER A 237 -1.74 -7.99 -12.92
C SER A 237 -1.73 -6.46 -12.81
N PRO A 238 -1.17 -5.74 -13.81
CA PRO A 238 -1.16 -4.27 -13.80
C PRO A 238 -2.51 -3.64 -14.16
N PHE A 239 -3.54 -4.43 -14.48
CA PHE A 239 -4.83 -3.95 -14.98
C PHE A 239 -5.86 -3.69 -13.89
N TYR A 240 -5.64 -4.22 -12.69
CA TYR A 240 -6.52 -4.10 -11.54
C TYR A 240 -5.80 -3.47 -10.35
N ASP A 241 -6.56 -3.16 -9.31
CA ASP A 241 -6.02 -2.73 -8.03
C ASP A 241 -5.10 -3.83 -7.45
N PRO A 242 -3.89 -3.49 -6.95
CA PRO A 242 -2.94 -4.48 -6.46
C PRO A 242 -3.29 -5.06 -5.08
N MET A 243 -4.51 -4.89 -4.60
CA MET A 243 -4.94 -5.43 -3.31
C MET A 243 -4.96 -6.96 -3.34
N ILE A 244 -4.19 -7.58 -2.44
CA ILE A 244 -4.15 -9.04 -2.23
C ILE A 244 -5.28 -9.46 -1.30
N ALA A 245 -5.40 -8.78 -0.16
CA ALA A 245 -6.37 -9.11 0.88
C ALA A 245 -6.65 -7.92 1.80
N LYS A 246 -7.76 -8.00 2.51
CA LYS A 246 -8.01 -7.27 3.75
C LYS A 246 -7.88 -8.26 4.90
N VAL A 247 -7.13 -7.87 5.92
CA VAL A 247 -6.97 -8.66 7.14
C VAL A 247 -7.60 -7.88 8.28
N ILE A 248 -8.59 -8.47 8.94
CA ILE A 248 -9.42 -7.79 9.94
C ILE A 248 -9.30 -8.53 11.28
N ALA A 249 -8.92 -7.81 12.33
CA ALA A 249 -8.93 -8.31 13.69
C ALA A 249 -9.98 -7.62 14.54
N TYR A 250 -10.64 -8.41 15.38
CA TYR A 250 -11.59 -7.95 16.37
C TYR A 250 -11.17 -8.39 17.77
N ALA A 251 -11.33 -7.51 18.76
CA ALA A 251 -11.10 -7.81 20.17
C ALA A 251 -11.97 -6.93 21.10
N GLY A 252 -11.94 -7.25 22.41
CA GLY A 252 -12.65 -6.47 23.42
C GLY A 252 -12.07 -5.08 23.64
N THR A 253 -10.79 -4.85 23.34
CA THR A 253 -10.11 -3.54 23.41
C THR A 253 -9.39 -3.23 22.12
N ARG A 254 -9.10 -1.96 21.87
CA ARG A 254 -8.38 -1.49 20.70
C ARG A 254 -6.97 -2.06 20.65
N GLU A 255 -6.25 -2.01 21.77
CA GLU A 255 -4.88 -2.51 21.86
C GLU A 255 -4.79 -4.01 21.55
N ALA A 256 -5.77 -4.79 22.03
CA ALA A 256 -5.83 -6.22 21.74
C ALA A 256 -6.14 -6.50 20.26
N ALA A 257 -7.01 -5.70 19.62
CA ALA A 257 -7.28 -5.83 18.20
C ALA A 257 -6.05 -5.48 17.35
N ILE A 258 -5.33 -4.40 17.69
CA ILE A 258 -4.07 -4.00 17.04
C ILE A 258 -3.01 -5.10 17.18
N ALA A 259 -2.78 -5.61 18.38
CA ALA A 259 -1.79 -6.65 18.62
C ALA A 259 -2.11 -7.91 17.82
N LYS A 260 -3.37 -8.36 17.86
CA LYS A 260 -3.86 -9.52 17.12
C LYS A 260 -3.65 -9.38 15.61
N LEU A 261 -3.94 -8.21 15.04
CA LEU A 261 -3.71 -7.94 13.63
C LEU A 261 -2.22 -7.94 13.27
N ALA A 262 -1.40 -7.28 14.09
CA ALA A 262 0.05 -7.23 13.88
C ALA A 262 0.70 -8.61 13.96
N ASP A 263 0.25 -9.48 14.88
CA ASP A 263 0.75 -10.84 15.03
C ASP A 263 0.32 -11.73 13.87
N ALA A 264 -0.93 -11.62 13.39
CA ALA A 264 -1.40 -12.34 12.21
C ALA A 264 -0.59 -11.96 10.95
N LEU A 265 -0.37 -10.67 10.73
CA LEU A 265 0.46 -10.19 9.61
C LEU A 265 1.91 -10.64 9.75
N SER A 266 2.47 -10.67 10.98
CA SER A 266 3.84 -11.12 11.23
C SER A 266 4.03 -12.62 10.94
N ALA A 267 2.99 -13.42 11.15
CA ALA A 267 2.99 -14.86 10.87
C ALA A 267 2.60 -15.19 9.42
N SER A 268 2.21 -14.19 8.63
CA SER A 268 1.85 -14.39 7.23
C SER A 268 3.08 -14.68 6.38
N GLN A 269 2.96 -15.65 5.47
CA GLN A 269 3.99 -16.04 4.52
C GLN A 269 3.58 -15.60 3.12
N ILE A 270 4.30 -14.63 2.55
CA ILE A 270 3.99 -14.08 1.23
C ILE A 270 5.28 -13.95 0.43
N ALA A 271 5.35 -14.62 -0.73
CA ALA A 271 6.52 -14.57 -1.59
C ALA A 271 6.14 -14.63 -3.08
N GLY A 272 7.10 -14.26 -3.95
CA GLY A 272 6.96 -14.16 -5.39
C GLY A 272 6.84 -12.72 -5.89
N LEU A 273 6.36 -11.82 -5.03
CA LEU A 273 6.28 -10.37 -5.30
C LEU A 273 6.52 -9.56 -4.02
N ARG A 274 6.68 -8.25 -4.16
CA ARG A 274 6.82 -7.34 -3.02
C ARG A 274 5.45 -6.96 -2.47
N THR A 275 5.34 -6.83 -1.15
CA THR A 275 4.12 -6.40 -0.48
C THR A 275 4.39 -5.32 0.55
N ASN A 276 3.33 -4.65 0.97
CA ASN A 276 3.38 -3.69 2.07
C ASN A 276 3.25 -4.35 3.46
N ASN A 277 3.31 -5.68 3.58
CA ASN A 277 3.03 -6.40 4.82
C ASN A 277 3.85 -5.91 6.02
N ALA A 278 5.17 -5.86 5.90
CA ALA A 278 6.04 -5.39 6.98
C ALA A 278 5.83 -3.90 7.32
N PHE A 279 5.49 -3.08 6.34
CA PHE A 279 5.08 -1.69 6.56
C PHE A 279 3.80 -1.61 7.41
N LEU A 280 2.78 -2.43 7.14
CA LEU A 280 1.55 -2.51 7.94
C LEU A 280 1.85 -2.90 9.40
N ILE A 281 2.71 -3.88 9.61
CA ILE A 281 3.15 -4.31 10.95
C ILE A 281 3.83 -3.17 11.70
N ARG A 282 4.73 -2.41 11.03
CA ARG A 282 5.40 -1.25 11.63
C ARG A 282 4.42 -0.14 11.98
N CYS A 283 3.41 0.12 11.13
CA CYS A 283 2.34 1.05 11.45
C CYS A 283 1.57 0.64 12.70
N LEU A 284 1.14 -0.63 12.77
CA LEU A 284 0.37 -1.16 13.90
C LEU A 284 1.15 -1.18 15.21
N ARG A 285 2.45 -1.42 15.16
CA ARG A 285 3.35 -1.46 16.34
C ARG A 285 3.93 -0.10 16.69
N HIS A 286 3.66 0.95 15.89
CA HIS A 286 4.20 2.28 16.17
C HIS A 286 3.56 2.87 17.45
N PRO A 287 4.35 3.42 18.39
CA PRO A 287 3.84 3.95 19.66
C PRO A 287 2.73 4.99 19.50
N ASP A 288 2.86 5.91 18.54
CA ASP A 288 1.84 6.93 18.29
C ASP A 288 0.55 6.35 17.72
N PHE A 289 0.61 5.25 16.92
CA PHE A 289 -0.59 4.56 16.47
C PHE A 289 -1.31 3.88 17.65
N ILE A 290 -0.57 3.17 18.47
CA ILE A 290 -1.11 2.50 19.69
C ILE A 290 -1.73 3.54 20.62
N ALA A 291 -1.10 4.69 20.81
CA ALA A 291 -1.60 5.78 21.64
C ALA A 291 -2.80 6.54 21.02
N GLY A 292 -3.17 6.26 19.76
CA GLY A 292 -4.24 6.98 19.05
C GLY A 292 -3.84 8.39 18.56
N ASN A 293 -2.54 8.73 18.56
CA ASN A 293 -1.99 9.98 18.02
C ASN A 293 -1.90 9.95 16.50
N ILE A 294 -3.02 9.77 15.84
CA ILE A 294 -3.13 9.58 14.40
C ILE A 294 -3.77 10.79 13.72
N ASP A 295 -3.34 11.07 12.52
CA ASP A 295 -3.94 11.97 11.56
C ASP A 295 -3.48 11.58 10.14
N THR A 296 -3.99 12.24 9.09
CA THR A 296 -3.65 11.87 7.71
C THR A 296 -2.17 12.12 7.33
N GLY A 297 -1.42 12.85 8.17
CA GLY A 297 0.02 13.06 8.01
C GLY A 297 0.90 12.03 8.72
N PHE A 298 0.31 11.04 9.41
CA PHE A 298 1.03 10.07 10.23
C PHE A 298 2.16 9.38 9.46
N ILE A 299 1.87 8.77 8.33
CA ILE A 299 2.86 8.04 7.52
C ILE A 299 4.02 8.93 7.10
N GLY A 300 3.72 10.17 6.64
CA GLY A 300 4.77 11.10 6.20
C GLY A 300 5.69 11.57 7.35
N ARG A 301 5.17 11.68 8.57
CA ARG A 301 6.01 12.05 9.74
C ARG A 301 6.92 10.93 10.22
N HIS A 302 6.51 9.69 10.03
CA HIS A 302 7.21 8.51 10.53
C HIS A 302 7.81 7.65 9.41
N GLU A 303 7.99 8.22 8.21
CA GLU A 303 8.42 7.47 7.02
C GLU A 303 9.71 6.69 7.25
N SER A 304 10.71 7.27 7.94
CA SER A 304 11.98 6.60 8.26
C SER A 304 11.82 5.35 9.13
N ASP A 305 10.84 5.36 10.03
CA ASP A 305 10.60 4.24 10.96
C ASP A 305 9.70 3.18 10.31
N LEU A 306 8.79 3.62 9.44
CA LEU A 306 7.84 2.74 8.76
C LEU A 306 8.43 2.06 7.52
N VAL A 307 9.39 2.71 6.86
CA VAL A 307 10.07 2.20 5.66
C VAL A 307 11.59 2.31 5.83
N PRO A 308 12.19 1.60 6.82
CA PRO A 308 13.64 1.58 6.99
C PRO A 308 14.30 0.91 5.79
N ALA A 309 15.56 1.28 5.48
CA ALA A 309 16.34 0.59 4.47
C ALA A 309 16.49 -0.89 4.82
N LEU A 310 16.13 -1.78 3.90
CA LEU A 310 16.23 -3.22 4.11
C LEU A 310 17.69 -3.65 4.07
N GLN A 311 18.10 -4.43 5.06
CA GLN A 311 19.41 -5.05 5.12
C GLN A 311 19.25 -6.56 5.28
N ILE A 312 19.89 -7.32 4.42
CA ILE A 312 19.91 -8.78 4.51
C ILE A 312 20.80 -9.17 5.68
N SER A 313 20.19 -9.72 6.74
CA SER A 313 20.90 -10.16 7.93
C SER A 313 21.67 -11.48 7.70
N LYS A 314 22.59 -11.80 8.62
CA LYS A 314 23.27 -13.11 8.58
C LYS A 314 22.28 -14.25 8.81
N ASP A 315 21.23 -14.04 9.60
CA ASP A 315 20.21 -15.04 9.87
C ASP A 315 19.36 -15.34 8.64
N VAL A 316 18.98 -14.30 7.88
CA VAL A 316 18.32 -14.45 6.57
C VAL A 316 19.19 -15.25 5.60
N LEU A 317 20.49 -14.92 5.50
CA LEU A 317 21.42 -15.65 4.63
C LEU A 317 21.59 -17.10 5.09
N SER A 318 21.67 -17.35 6.40
CA SER A 318 21.78 -18.69 6.94
C SER A 318 20.52 -19.52 6.72
N ALA A 319 19.33 -18.90 6.81
CA ALA A 319 18.07 -19.57 6.48
C ALA A 319 18.03 -19.96 5.00
N ALA A 320 18.46 -19.07 4.10
CA ALA A 320 18.59 -19.36 2.68
C ALA A 320 19.59 -20.51 2.43
N ALA A 321 20.74 -20.53 3.14
CA ALA A 321 21.70 -21.63 3.06
C ALA A 321 21.08 -22.96 3.49
N GLY A 322 20.29 -22.96 4.57
CA GLY A 322 19.53 -24.13 4.99
C GLY A 322 18.54 -24.65 3.94
N GLN A 323 17.90 -23.76 3.18
CA GLN A 323 17.03 -24.18 2.08
C GLN A 323 17.82 -24.88 0.96
N VAL A 324 18.94 -24.28 0.53
CA VAL A 324 19.81 -24.90 -0.48
C VAL A 324 20.27 -26.28 -0.03
N LEU A 325 20.76 -26.40 1.20
CA LEU A 325 21.31 -27.66 1.70
C LEU A 325 20.23 -28.74 1.87
N ARG A 326 19.00 -28.39 2.26
CA ARG A 326 17.89 -29.34 2.31
C ARG A 326 17.51 -29.91 0.94
N GLU A 327 17.63 -29.13 -0.10
CA GLU A 327 17.33 -29.56 -1.48
C GLU A 327 18.38 -30.56 -1.99
N TYR A 328 19.64 -30.42 -1.57
CA TYR A 328 20.69 -31.39 -1.88
C TYR A 328 20.63 -32.67 -0.99
N ALA A 329 20.10 -32.56 0.22
CA ALA A 329 19.95 -33.66 1.16
C ALA A 329 18.65 -34.46 0.91
N ALA A 330 18.40 -34.86 -0.35
CA ALA A 330 17.23 -35.70 -0.65
C ALA A 330 17.22 -36.97 0.19
N PRO A 331 16.06 -37.38 0.75
CA PRO A 331 15.95 -38.60 1.50
C PRO A 331 16.40 -39.79 0.63
N SER A 332 17.39 -40.54 1.10
CA SER A 332 17.91 -41.73 0.43
C SER A 332 18.09 -42.82 1.46
N ASP A 333 17.63 -44.03 1.15
CA ASP A 333 17.89 -45.24 1.94
C ASP A 333 19.34 -45.73 1.79
N ASP A 334 20.11 -45.11 0.88
CA ASP A 334 21.52 -45.40 0.66
C ASP A 334 22.38 -44.63 1.68
N PRO A 335 23.08 -45.30 2.58
CA PRO A 335 23.96 -44.67 3.56
C PRO A 335 25.05 -43.79 2.95
N TRP A 336 25.45 -44.06 1.68
CA TRP A 336 26.45 -43.30 0.97
C TRP A 336 25.92 -41.99 0.39
N SER A 337 24.62 -41.84 0.34
CA SER A 337 23.95 -40.59 -0.07
C SER A 337 23.79 -39.60 1.08
N THR A 338 24.20 -39.96 2.31
CA THR A 338 24.08 -39.09 3.48
C THR A 338 25.02 -37.89 3.33
N GLN A 339 24.46 -36.67 3.32
CA GLN A 339 25.23 -35.41 3.21
C GLN A 339 25.38 -34.79 4.62
N ASP A 340 26.04 -35.52 5.55
CA ASP A 340 26.28 -35.10 6.93
C ASP A 340 27.59 -34.33 7.11
N SER A 341 28.27 -33.99 5.99
CA SER A 341 29.58 -33.33 5.97
C SER A 341 30.71 -34.11 6.66
N PHE A 342 30.53 -35.43 6.87
CA PHE A 342 31.54 -36.27 7.43
C PHE A 342 32.81 -36.30 6.59
N ARG A 343 33.97 -36.16 7.25
CA ARG A 343 35.31 -36.37 6.69
C ARG A 343 36.15 -37.15 7.68
N LEU A 344 37.11 -37.95 7.18
CA LEU A 344 38.03 -38.72 8.04
C LEU A 344 38.81 -37.87 9.05
N ALA A 345 39.02 -36.59 8.75
CA ALA A 345 39.73 -35.63 9.62
C ALA A 345 38.82 -34.61 10.30
N GLY A 346 37.51 -34.89 10.44
CA GLY A 346 36.54 -33.98 11.04
C GLY A 346 35.30 -33.73 10.13
N PHE A 347 34.52 -32.72 10.46
CA PHE A 347 33.37 -32.31 9.66
C PHE A 347 33.76 -31.14 8.76
N ALA A 348 33.26 -31.13 7.54
CA ALA A 348 33.32 -29.94 6.70
C ALA A 348 32.23 -28.95 7.16
N GLU A 349 32.53 -27.66 7.14
CA GLU A 349 31.53 -26.64 7.32
C GLU A 349 30.56 -26.68 6.12
N GLN A 350 29.27 -26.80 6.42
CA GLN A 350 28.22 -26.72 5.41
C GLN A 350 28.00 -25.24 5.08
N ALA A 351 28.18 -24.86 3.84
CA ALA A 351 28.00 -23.50 3.37
C ALA A 351 27.32 -23.48 2.01
N ALA A 352 26.51 -22.46 1.75
CA ALA A 352 25.97 -22.15 0.44
C ALA A 352 26.51 -20.80 -0.05
N GLU A 353 26.52 -20.59 -1.34
CA GLU A 353 27.03 -19.37 -1.95
C GLU A 353 25.89 -18.56 -2.55
N PHE A 354 25.91 -17.25 -2.29
CA PHE A 354 24.91 -16.31 -2.73
C PHE A 354 25.51 -15.09 -3.42
N VAL A 355 24.69 -14.36 -4.17
CA VAL A 355 24.99 -13.02 -4.67
C VAL A 355 24.27 -12.01 -3.78
N VAL A 356 25.05 -11.19 -3.07
CA VAL A 356 24.57 -10.11 -2.21
C VAL A 356 25.31 -8.83 -2.62
N ASP A 357 24.57 -7.77 -2.97
CA ASP A 357 25.14 -6.50 -3.46
C ASP A 357 26.18 -6.73 -4.57
N ASP A 358 25.83 -7.56 -5.56
CA ASP A 358 26.67 -7.96 -6.70
C ASP A 358 28.00 -8.66 -6.31
N LYS A 359 28.09 -9.14 -5.07
CA LYS A 359 29.26 -9.88 -4.58
C LYS A 359 28.89 -11.31 -4.23
N ARG A 360 29.80 -12.24 -4.56
CA ARG A 360 29.72 -13.63 -4.14
C ARG A 360 30.07 -13.74 -2.65
N VAL A 361 29.18 -14.29 -1.86
CA VAL A 361 29.32 -14.50 -0.40
C VAL A 361 29.06 -15.95 -0.07
N ALA A 362 30.03 -16.63 0.55
CA ALA A 362 29.84 -17.95 1.12
C ALA A 362 29.25 -17.81 2.54
N VAL A 363 28.17 -18.50 2.80
CA VAL A 363 27.41 -18.41 4.04
C VAL A 363 27.37 -19.78 4.71
N PRO A 364 27.96 -19.93 5.90
CA PRO A 364 27.85 -21.16 6.66
C PRO A 364 26.41 -21.33 7.15
N TYR A 365 25.94 -22.56 7.12
CA TYR A 365 24.62 -22.88 7.67
C TYR A 365 24.66 -22.89 9.20
N THR A 366 23.75 -22.14 9.79
CA THR A 366 23.36 -22.24 11.18
C THR A 366 21.85 -22.43 11.25
N GLN A 367 21.39 -23.17 12.24
CA GLN A 367 19.95 -23.43 12.40
C GLN A 367 19.21 -22.10 12.65
N THR A 368 18.18 -21.84 11.86
CA THR A 368 17.30 -20.66 11.98
C THR A 368 15.84 -21.10 11.99
N HIS A 369 14.96 -20.21 12.45
CA HIS A 369 13.50 -20.43 12.48
C HIS A 369 12.75 -19.69 11.36
N ALA A 370 13.47 -19.04 10.45
CA ALA A 370 12.81 -18.32 9.36
C ALA A 370 12.22 -19.29 8.31
N ASP A 371 11.03 -18.99 7.85
CA ASP A 371 10.38 -19.74 6.77
C ASP A 371 11.06 -19.44 5.43
N THR A 372 11.25 -20.48 4.63
CA THR A 372 11.93 -20.36 3.34
C THR A 372 11.17 -21.09 2.25
N VAL A 373 11.17 -20.52 1.04
CA VAL A 373 10.62 -21.16 -0.15
C VAL A 373 11.50 -20.87 -1.37
N ARG A 374 11.69 -21.89 -2.23
CA ARG A 374 12.35 -21.74 -3.52
C ARG A 374 11.36 -21.12 -4.49
N LEU A 375 11.72 -20.00 -5.10
CA LEU A 375 10.93 -19.34 -6.14
C LEU A 375 11.16 -20.00 -7.51
N SER A 376 10.21 -19.83 -8.40
CA SER A 376 10.25 -20.40 -9.77
C SER A 376 11.45 -19.91 -10.60
N ASN A 377 11.97 -18.73 -10.31
CA ASN A 377 13.18 -18.16 -10.94
C ASN A 377 14.49 -18.68 -10.33
N GLY A 378 14.44 -19.58 -9.33
CA GLY A 378 15.58 -20.12 -8.63
C GLY A 378 16.09 -19.30 -7.45
N ASP A 379 15.56 -18.12 -7.17
CA ASP A 379 15.85 -17.35 -5.97
C ASP A 379 15.22 -18.03 -4.74
N ILE A 380 15.67 -17.67 -3.54
CA ILE A 380 15.10 -18.14 -2.27
C ILE A 380 14.43 -16.97 -1.58
N ALA A 381 13.14 -17.10 -1.32
CA ALA A 381 12.45 -16.19 -0.43
C ALA A 381 12.63 -16.67 1.02
N VAL A 382 13.06 -15.75 1.87
CA VAL A 382 13.17 -15.93 3.33
C VAL A 382 12.17 -15.00 3.99
N MET A 383 11.25 -15.55 4.73
CA MET A 383 10.17 -14.79 5.40
C MET A 383 10.47 -14.74 6.90
N GLU A 384 10.64 -13.53 7.41
CA GLU A 384 10.97 -13.30 8.82
C GLU A 384 10.20 -12.07 9.33
N HIS A 385 9.40 -12.25 10.38
CA HIS A 385 8.62 -11.18 11.02
C HIS A 385 7.75 -10.36 10.05
N GLY A 386 7.19 -11.03 9.03
CA GLY A 386 6.34 -10.40 8.01
C GLY A 386 7.09 -9.67 6.90
N GLU A 387 8.43 -9.59 6.96
CA GLU A 387 9.27 -9.14 5.85
C GLU A 387 9.68 -10.33 4.98
N THR A 388 9.77 -10.11 3.67
CA THR A 388 10.22 -11.13 2.73
C THR A 388 11.49 -10.66 2.03
N PHE A 389 12.57 -11.40 2.25
CA PHE A 389 13.86 -11.17 1.61
C PHE A 389 14.04 -12.16 0.47
N THR A 390 14.50 -11.68 -0.67
CA THR A 390 14.83 -12.53 -1.83
C THR A 390 16.35 -12.64 -1.92
N VAL A 391 16.86 -13.87 -1.82
CA VAL A 391 18.29 -14.18 -1.84
C VAL A 391 18.58 -15.03 -3.07
N ARG A 392 19.53 -14.60 -3.91
CA ARG A 392 19.92 -15.30 -5.13
C ARG A 392 21.08 -16.25 -4.85
N PRO A 393 20.91 -17.57 -5.03
CA PRO A 393 22.02 -18.51 -5.03
C PRO A 393 23.03 -18.15 -6.13
N TYR A 394 24.32 -18.32 -5.82
CA TYR A 394 25.37 -18.11 -6.82
C TYR A 394 25.37 -19.27 -7.84
N ASP A 395 25.18 -18.93 -9.10
CA ASP A 395 25.35 -19.84 -10.23
C ASP A 395 26.52 -19.35 -11.11
N PRO A 396 27.60 -20.13 -11.22
CA PRO A 396 28.76 -19.74 -12.00
C PRO A 396 28.47 -19.59 -13.51
N PHE A 397 27.45 -20.27 -14.03
CA PHE A 397 27.07 -20.18 -15.44
C PHE A 397 26.30 -18.89 -15.72
N ILE A 398 25.36 -18.49 -14.85
CA ILE A 398 24.62 -17.22 -14.97
C ILE A 398 25.56 -16.02 -14.74
N ALA A 399 26.51 -16.14 -13.80
CA ALA A 399 27.47 -15.07 -13.52
C ALA A 399 28.38 -14.75 -14.74
N ALA A 400 28.72 -15.75 -15.56
CA ALA A 400 29.51 -15.56 -16.76
C ALA A 400 28.75 -14.81 -17.87
N GLU A 401 27.44 -14.99 -17.97
CA GLU A 401 26.58 -14.30 -18.94
C GLU A 401 26.28 -12.84 -18.56
N SER A 402 26.18 -12.56 -17.26
CA SER A 402 25.75 -11.26 -16.73
C SER A 402 26.87 -10.20 -16.73
N ALA A 403 28.13 -10.58 -16.88
CA ALA A 403 29.27 -9.70 -16.74
C ALA A 403 29.39 -8.60 -17.82
N GLY A 404 28.47 -8.51 -18.78
CA GLY A 404 28.50 -7.58 -19.90
C GLY A 404 27.31 -6.59 -20.03
N ALA A 405 26.26 -6.66 -19.21
CA ALA A 405 24.98 -6.07 -19.59
C ALA A 405 24.40 -4.92 -18.70
N ALA A 406 25.09 -4.44 -17.69
CA ALA A 406 24.41 -3.74 -16.57
C ALA A 406 24.30 -2.21 -16.62
N SER A 407 24.86 -1.46 -17.61
CA SER A 407 24.84 0.02 -17.55
C SER A 407 24.47 0.75 -18.83
N ASP A 408 24.07 0.05 -19.88
CA ASP A 408 23.89 0.66 -21.21
C ASP A 408 22.44 1.07 -21.54
N ARG A 409 21.48 0.84 -20.65
CA ARG A 409 20.06 1.11 -20.94
C ARG A 409 19.22 1.38 -19.70
N VAL A 410 18.06 2.02 -19.92
CA VAL A 410 16.97 2.12 -18.95
C VAL A 410 15.76 1.40 -19.50
N THR A 411 15.18 0.51 -18.67
CA THR A 411 13.99 -0.27 -19.01
C THR A 411 12.82 0.14 -18.14
N THR A 412 11.62 -0.17 -18.58
CA THR A 412 10.40 -0.01 -17.78
C THR A 412 10.38 -1.03 -16.64
N PRO A 413 10.04 -0.61 -15.40
CA PRO A 413 9.95 -1.51 -14.24
C PRO A 413 8.63 -2.28 -14.19
N MET A 414 7.69 -1.98 -15.08
CA MET A 414 6.35 -2.59 -15.16
C MET A 414 5.66 -2.23 -16.47
N PRO A 415 4.61 -2.95 -16.90
CA PRO A 415 3.77 -2.54 -18.01
C PRO A 415 3.06 -1.22 -17.72
N GLY A 416 2.97 -0.37 -18.74
CA GLY A 416 2.31 0.92 -18.60
C GLY A 416 2.31 1.71 -19.91
N LYS A 417 1.91 2.98 -19.83
CA LYS A 417 1.88 3.90 -20.96
C LYS A 417 2.90 5.00 -20.77
N ILE A 418 3.72 5.26 -21.78
CA ILE A 418 4.65 6.41 -21.78
C ILE A 418 3.84 7.70 -21.96
N ILE A 419 3.72 8.49 -20.90
CA ILE A 419 2.97 9.76 -20.95
C ILE A 419 3.85 10.96 -21.30
N GLN A 420 5.17 10.85 -21.05
CA GLN A 420 6.10 11.93 -21.38
C GLN A 420 7.50 11.37 -21.65
N LEU A 421 8.17 11.92 -22.67
CA LEU A 421 9.60 11.75 -22.93
C LEU A 421 10.31 13.08 -22.67
N LEU A 422 11.39 13.03 -21.86
CA LEU A 422 12.09 14.20 -21.37
C LEU A 422 13.48 14.37 -21.97
N VAL A 423 13.95 13.39 -22.76
CA VAL A 423 15.28 13.39 -23.36
C VAL A 423 15.22 13.03 -24.85
N LYS A 424 16.30 13.38 -25.58
CA LYS A 424 16.46 13.11 -27.01
C LYS A 424 17.79 12.38 -27.27
N PRO A 425 17.88 11.60 -28.37
CA PRO A 425 19.16 11.04 -28.81
C PRO A 425 20.23 12.11 -28.91
N GLY A 426 21.47 11.78 -28.43
CA GLY A 426 22.63 12.69 -28.40
C GLY A 426 22.70 13.58 -27.14
N GLU A 427 21.70 13.62 -26.29
CA GLU A 427 21.67 14.44 -25.07
C GLU A 427 22.52 13.84 -23.96
N ALA A 428 23.32 14.70 -23.27
CA ALA A 428 24.05 14.31 -22.07
C ALA A 428 23.13 14.41 -20.83
N VAL A 429 23.08 13.35 -20.05
CA VAL A 429 22.25 13.25 -18.83
C VAL A 429 23.08 12.99 -17.59
N LYS A 430 22.65 13.49 -16.45
CA LYS A 430 23.29 13.25 -15.15
C LYS A 430 22.55 12.16 -14.39
N LYS A 431 23.25 11.47 -13.49
CA LYS A 431 22.66 10.51 -12.56
C LYS A 431 21.46 11.12 -11.85
N GLY A 432 20.31 10.42 -11.88
CA GLY A 432 19.04 10.86 -11.29
C GLY A 432 18.23 11.82 -12.18
N GLN A 433 18.74 12.25 -13.34
CA GLN A 433 17.97 13.10 -14.26
C GLN A 433 16.77 12.34 -14.83
N PRO A 434 15.54 12.93 -14.81
CA PRO A 434 14.37 12.35 -15.43
C PRO A 434 14.53 12.13 -16.94
N LEU A 435 14.17 10.94 -17.43
CA LEU A 435 14.27 10.54 -18.85
C LEU A 435 12.89 10.39 -19.50
N ALA A 436 11.97 9.76 -18.80
CA ALA A 436 10.61 9.53 -19.25
C ALA A 436 9.65 9.43 -18.07
N VAL A 437 8.36 9.62 -18.32
CA VAL A 437 7.30 9.37 -17.34
C VAL A 437 6.40 8.26 -17.86
N LEU A 438 6.28 7.20 -17.06
CA LEU A 438 5.43 6.04 -17.29
C LEU A 438 4.17 6.17 -16.43
N GLU A 439 2.99 6.06 -17.01
CA GLU A 439 1.73 5.89 -16.27
C GLU A 439 1.40 4.40 -16.17
N ALA A 440 1.27 3.91 -14.94
CA ALA A 440 0.86 2.54 -14.66
C ALA A 440 -0.07 2.54 -13.44
N MET A 441 -1.17 1.78 -13.47
CA MET A 441 -2.13 1.62 -12.36
C MET A 441 -2.59 2.96 -11.75
N LYS A 442 -2.86 3.97 -12.62
CA LYS A 442 -3.28 5.34 -12.24
C LYS A 442 -2.22 6.16 -11.49
N MET A 443 -0.96 5.74 -11.51
CA MET A 443 0.17 6.47 -10.94
C MET A 443 1.20 6.81 -12.01
N GLU A 444 1.85 7.95 -11.85
CA GLU A 444 2.93 8.41 -12.72
C GLU A 444 4.28 8.03 -12.12
N HIS A 445 5.14 7.40 -12.91
CA HIS A 445 6.47 6.98 -12.53
C HIS A 445 7.52 7.63 -13.40
N THR A 446 8.45 8.35 -12.78
CA THR A 446 9.58 8.96 -13.48
C THR A 446 10.72 7.96 -13.59
N LEU A 447 11.09 7.62 -14.81
CA LEU A 447 12.29 6.85 -15.11
C LEU A 447 13.49 7.81 -15.18
N SER A 448 14.54 7.52 -14.42
CA SER A 448 15.71 8.41 -14.29
C SER A 448 17.01 7.72 -14.72
N ALA A 449 18.00 8.52 -15.09
CA ALA A 449 19.32 8.04 -15.48
C ALA A 449 20.05 7.37 -14.29
N PRO A 450 20.57 6.13 -14.43
CA PRO A 450 21.30 5.42 -13.37
C PRO A 450 22.70 5.97 -13.10
N ALA A 451 23.30 6.63 -14.09
CA ALA A 451 24.64 7.24 -14.04
C ALA A 451 24.70 8.44 -15.00
N ASP A 452 25.81 9.19 -14.92
CA ASP A 452 26.12 10.19 -15.93
C ASP A 452 26.43 9.48 -17.26
N ALA A 453 25.70 9.84 -18.32
CA ALA A 453 25.80 9.14 -19.60
C ALA A 453 25.34 10.04 -20.76
N LYS A 454 25.53 9.57 -22.01
CA LYS A 454 24.96 10.21 -23.19
C LYS A 454 23.97 9.28 -23.84
N VAL A 455 22.79 9.81 -24.18
CA VAL A 455 21.69 9.06 -24.79
C VAL A 455 22.09 8.66 -26.21
N ALA A 456 22.18 7.35 -26.49
CA ALA A 456 22.43 6.82 -27.82
C ALA A 456 21.12 6.77 -28.64
N SER A 457 20.06 6.21 -28.06
CA SER A 457 18.73 6.14 -28.70
C SER A 457 17.61 6.17 -27.67
N VAL A 458 16.41 6.55 -28.12
CA VAL A 458 15.16 6.45 -27.38
C VAL A 458 14.30 5.46 -28.17
N GLU A 459 13.91 4.36 -27.54
CA GLU A 459 13.28 3.21 -28.20
C GLU A 459 11.75 3.23 -28.14
N VAL A 460 11.17 4.25 -27.48
CA VAL A 460 9.73 4.39 -27.28
C VAL A 460 9.27 5.80 -27.66
N SER A 461 7.98 5.94 -27.93
CA SER A 461 7.30 7.21 -28.21
C SER A 461 6.32 7.57 -27.11
N GLN A 462 6.03 8.88 -26.97
CA GLN A 462 4.96 9.32 -26.10
C GLN A 462 3.63 8.74 -26.57
N GLY A 463 2.90 8.10 -25.65
CA GLY A 463 1.64 7.42 -25.94
C GLY A 463 1.77 5.92 -26.12
N ASP A 464 2.99 5.38 -26.24
CA ASP A 464 3.21 3.95 -26.41
C ASP A 464 2.82 3.17 -25.16
N GLN A 465 2.19 2.02 -25.39
CA GLN A 465 1.97 0.99 -24.38
C GLN A 465 3.19 0.07 -24.35
N VAL A 466 3.80 -0.07 -23.18
CA VAL A 466 5.04 -0.85 -22.99
C VAL A 466 4.84 -1.96 -21.97
N ASN A 467 5.58 -3.05 -22.14
CA ASN A 467 5.63 -4.15 -21.19
C ASN A 467 6.76 -3.94 -20.15
N ASP A 468 6.77 -4.76 -19.10
CA ASP A 468 7.89 -4.85 -18.17
C ASP A 468 9.18 -5.20 -18.92
N GLY A 469 10.30 -4.56 -18.52
CA GLY A 469 11.60 -4.76 -19.16
C GLY A 469 11.75 -4.13 -20.56
N ALA A 470 10.74 -3.42 -21.08
CA ALA A 470 10.86 -2.72 -22.36
C ALA A 470 11.95 -1.63 -22.29
N ILE A 471 12.84 -1.61 -23.26
CA ILE A 471 13.92 -0.62 -23.31
C ILE A 471 13.33 0.74 -23.67
N VAL A 472 13.58 1.74 -22.83
CA VAL A 472 13.13 3.13 -23.02
C VAL A 472 14.24 3.98 -23.61
N VAL A 473 15.43 3.90 -23.02
CA VAL A 473 16.62 4.66 -23.44
C VAL A 473 17.83 3.76 -23.46
N ARG A 474 18.67 3.91 -24.49
CA ARG A 474 20.02 3.33 -24.54
C ARG A 474 21.07 4.43 -24.39
N PHE A 475 22.15 4.11 -23.72
CA PHE A 475 23.29 5.01 -23.55
C PHE A 475 24.47 4.60 -24.45
N GLU A 476 25.29 5.57 -24.81
CA GLU A 476 26.58 5.30 -25.51
C GLU A 476 27.47 4.49 -24.58
N THR A 477 27.93 3.32 -25.03
CA THR A 477 28.91 2.52 -24.27
C THR A 477 30.29 3.13 -24.43
N ALA A 478 31.09 3.16 -23.37
CA ALA A 478 32.45 3.75 -23.35
C ALA A 478 33.45 3.15 -24.38
N LYS A 479 33.04 2.12 -25.14
CA LYS A 479 33.86 1.54 -26.25
C LYS A 479 33.70 2.24 -27.59
N ALA A 480 32.69 3.07 -27.80
CA ALA A 480 32.45 3.77 -29.07
C ALA A 480 33.13 5.16 -29.17
N ALA A 481 33.79 5.60 -28.10
CA ALA A 481 34.50 6.89 -28.06
C ALA A 481 36.00 6.78 -28.35
N ALA A 482 36.50 5.62 -28.85
CA ALA A 482 37.91 5.35 -29.14
C ALA A 482 38.15 4.87 -30.60
N GLU A 483 37.25 5.16 -31.55
CA GLU A 483 37.47 5.07 -32.99
C GLU A 483 37.34 6.43 -33.68
#